data_35abdf9a6a26803892efe72ecce08cb0
#
_entry.id   35abdf9a6a26803892efe72ecce08cb0
#
_cell.length_a   1.000
_cell.length_b   1.000
_cell.length_c   1.000
_cell.angle_alpha   90.00
_cell.angle_beta   90.00
_cell.angle_gamma   90.00
#
_symmetry.space_group_name_H-M   'P 1'
#
loop_
_entity.id
_entity.type
_entity.pdbx_description
1 polymer ?
#
loop_
_entity_poly.entity_id
_entity_poly.type
_entity_poly.pdbx_seq_one_letter_code
_entity_poly.pdbx_strand_id
1 'polypeptide(L)'
;MNPSTIGGINKLPEAEKRAIYARYIPRELIEKFNLPELTSHKELLQFRFAEGSSDVEMRVYHQVGFTDPVLYAHLTDTMNGQIHVLLYILNDPEAPRFDVDRMPDGSPTRFGTLKRNLEAEQAAMRSGLAPGQVRRGLRLLQPATAAFEQFITSLGHDMYFVEPLYYHNAVIFERYGFAYQMGKRRMEAIHAGFQEGGELRGRLDDSNPFRSPEAANSIRLRSWAIHDGILDEPFTDVTMYKRVGTSANVSTTPGCEW
;
A
#
# COMPACT_ATOMS: atom_id res chain seq x y z
N MET A 1 -25.59 7.72 17.49
CA MET A 1 -25.23 7.98 16.07
C MET A 1 -23.86 7.36 15.87
N ASN A 2 -23.71 6.45 14.92
CA ASN A 2 -22.40 5.85 14.66
C ASN A 2 -21.46 6.94 14.13
N PRO A 3 -20.17 6.97 14.57
CA PRO A 3 -19.21 7.92 14.04
C PRO A 3 -18.93 7.62 12.55
N SER A 4 -18.85 8.68 11.74
CA SER A 4 -18.54 8.60 10.31
C SER A 4 -17.06 8.88 9.98
N THR A 5 -16.25 9.26 10.98
CA THR A 5 -14.86 9.69 10.80
C THR A 5 -13.92 8.92 11.74
N ILE A 6 -12.64 8.85 11.39
CA ILE A 6 -11.59 8.27 12.26
C ILE A 6 -11.52 9.02 13.59
N GLY A 7 -11.54 10.37 13.54
CA GLY A 7 -11.57 11.20 14.74
C GLY A 7 -12.80 10.94 15.63
N GLY A 8 -13.94 10.65 15.03
CA GLY A 8 -15.15 10.26 15.75
C GLY A 8 -15.03 8.88 16.40
N ILE A 9 -14.49 7.90 15.67
CA ILE A 9 -14.23 6.55 16.20
C ILE A 9 -13.21 6.62 17.34
N ASN A 10 -12.15 7.41 17.20
CA ASN A 10 -11.07 7.52 18.21
C ASN A 10 -11.54 8.13 19.55
N LYS A 11 -12.71 8.74 19.62
CA LYS A 11 -13.35 9.23 20.86
C LYS A 11 -14.17 8.15 21.59
N LEU A 12 -14.46 7.02 20.96
CA LEU A 12 -15.27 5.97 21.55
C LEU A 12 -14.50 5.18 22.62
N PRO A 13 -15.20 4.44 23.50
CA PRO A 13 -14.58 3.46 24.39
C PRO A 13 -13.74 2.43 23.61
N GLU A 14 -12.68 1.93 24.24
CA GLU A 14 -11.70 1.03 23.61
C GLU A 14 -12.34 -0.20 22.93
N ALA A 15 -13.29 -0.86 23.60
CA ALA A 15 -13.97 -2.02 23.05
C ALA A 15 -14.76 -1.71 21.77
N GLU A 16 -15.44 -0.56 21.74
CA GLU A 16 -16.21 -0.12 20.57
C GLU A 16 -15.29 0.22 19.39
N LYS A 17 -14.19 0.96 19.63
CA LYS A 17 -13.16 1.25 18.61
C LYS A 17 -12.63 -0.02 17.98
N ARG A 18 -12.22 -0.97 18.80
CA ARG A 18 -11.69 -2.26 18.35
C ARG A 18 -12.70 -3.01 17.48
N ALA A 19 -13.96 -3.07 17.90
CA ALA A 19 -15.03 -3.72 17.14
C ALA A 19 -15.30 -3.04 15.79
N ILE A 20 -15.21 -1.70 15.72
CA ILE A 20 -15.42 -0.95 14.49
C ILE A 20 -14.23 -1.18 13.52
N TYR A 21 -13.00 -1.00 14.00
CA TYR A 21 -11.82 -1.18 13.15
C TYR A 21 -11.59 -2.65 12.73
N ALA A 22 -11.97 -3.63 13.54
CA ALA A 22 -11.87 -5.03 13.14
C ALA A 22 -12.72 -5.40 11.91
N ARG A 23 -13.73 -4.59 11.55
CA ARG A 23 -14.64 -4.86 10.40
C ARG A 23 -13.92 -4.84 9.04
N TYR A 24 -12.80 -4.11 8.90
CA TYR A 24 -12.06 -4.09 7.64
C TYR A 24 -10.93 -5.13 7.56
N ILE A 25 -10.81 -6.01 8.55
CA ILE A 25 -9.91 -7.16 8.47
C ILE A 25 -10.58 -8.23 7.58
N PRO A 26 -9.94 -8.66 6.47
CA PRO A 26 -10.54 -9.66 5.61
C PRO A 26 -10.76 -10.99 6.34
N ARG A 27 -11.91 -11.60 6.14
CA ARG A 27 -12.23 -12.90 6.72
C ARG A 27 -11.23 -13.98 6.30
N GLU A 28 -10.79 -13.94 5.06
CA GLU A 28 -9.80 -14.84 4.50
C GLU A 28 -8.44 -14.77 5.23
N LEU A 29 -8.09 -13.61 5.77
CA LEU A 29 -6.89 -13.45 6.60
C LEU A 29 -7.07 -14.19 7.94
N ILE A 30 -8.24 -14.03 8.56
CA ILE A 30 -8.59 -14.69 9.83
C ILE A 30 -8.57 -16.20 9.65
N GLU A 31 -9.20 -16.70 8.60
CA GLU A 31 -9.26 -18.14 8.27
C GLU A 31 -7.88 -18.70 7.93
N LYS A 32 -7.10 -17.99 7.10
CA LYS A 32 -5.75 -18.45 6.68
C LYS A 32 -4.82 -18.71 7.86
N PHE A 33 -4.87 -17.87 8.88
CA PHE A 33 -3.99 -17.98 10.05
C PHE A 33 -4.70 -18.54 11.28
N ASN A 34 -5.94 -19.01 11.13
CA ASN A 34 -6.76 -19.52 12.25
C ASN A 34 -6.72 -18.58 13.45
N LEU A 35 -6.91 -17.27 13.18
CA LEU A 35 -6.83 -16.24 14.20
C LEU A 35 -8.02 -16.35 15.17
N PRO A 36 -7.79 -16.15 16.49
CA PRO A 36 -8.87 -16.06 17.45
C PRO A 36 -9.70 -14.79 17.24
N GLU A 37 -10.73 -14.58 18.06
CA GLU A 37 -11.45 -13.31 18.08
C GLU A 37 -10.51 -12.15 18.42
N LEU A 38 -10.08 -11.40 17.39
CA LEU A 38 -9.03 -10.38 17.48
C LEU A 38 -9.39 -9.22 18.42
N THR A 39 -10.68 -8.91 18.56
CA THR A 39 -11.14 -7.81 19.43
C THR A 39 -10.76 -8.02 20.89
N SER A 40 -10.64 -9.27 21.34
CA SER A 40 -10.22 -9.68 22.69
C SER A 40 -8.70 -9.83 22.85
N HIS A 41 -7.93 -9.89 21.74
CA HIS A 41 -6.51 -10.19 21.76
C HIS A 41 -5.67 -8.96 21.40
N LYS A 42 -5.33 -8.14 22.41
CA LYS A 42 -4.57 -6.88 22.21
C LYS A 42 -3.17 -7.07 21.64
N GLU A 43 -2.56 -8.24 21.85
CA GLU A 43 -1.23 -8.56 21.35
C GLU A 43 -1.24 -8.89 19.85
N LEU A 44 -2.34 -9.44 19.34
CA LEU A 44 -2.51 -9.77 17.92
C LEU A 44 -3.15 -8.63 17.11
N LEU A 45 -4.02 -7.83 17.73
CA LEU A 45 -4.63 -6.65 17.12
C LEU A 45 -4.20 -5.40 17.90
N GLN A 46 -3.28 -4.65 17.34
CA GLN A 46 -2.71 -3.46 17.94
C GLN A 46 -3.17 -2.20 17.21
N PHE A 47 -3.42 -1.14 17.96
CA PHE A 47 -3.72 0.19 17.45
C PHE A 47 -2.76 1.23 17.99
N ARG A 48 -2.44 2.21 17.15
CA ARG A 48 -1.74 3.43 17.54
C ARG A 48 -2.54 4.62 17.07
N PHE A 49 -3.01 5.43 18.00
CA PHE A 49 -3.72 6.69 17.78
C PHE A 49 -3.60 7.56 19.02
N ALA A 50 -3.76 8.88 18.85
CA ALA A 50 -4.04 9.79 19.97
C ALA A 50 -5.57 9.92 20.14
N GLU A 51 -6.04 10.14 21.34
CA GLU A 51 -7.47 10.32 21.62
C GLU A 51 -8.04 11.48 20.77
N GLY A 52 -9.10 11.18 20.02
CA GLY A 52 -9.77 12.14 19.13
C GLY A 52 -8.97 12.60 17.93
N SER A 53 -7.76 12.03 17.69
CA SER A 53 -7.01 12.30 16.46
C SER A 53 -7.73 11.75 15.24
N SER A 54 -7.59 12.41 14.10
CA SER A 54 -8.10 11.94 12.80
C SER A 54 -7.20 10.88 12.15
N ASP A 55 -6.35 10.22 12.92
CA ASP A 55 -5.32 9.31 12.45
C ASP A 55 -5.34 8.01 13.25
N VAL A 56 -5.16 6.86 12.58
CA VAL A 56 -5.06 5.55 13.22
C VAL A 56 -4.15 4.61 12.44
N GLU A 57 -3.20 4.01 13.12
CA GLU A 57 -2.47 2.84 12.63
C GLU A 57 -3.05 1.56 13.26
N MET A 58 -3.28 0.54 12.44
CA MET A 58 -3.68 -0.80 12.88
C MET A 58 -2.68 -1.82 12.43
N ARG A 59 -2.34 -2.76 13.30
CA ARG A 59 -1.46 -3.89 13.04
C ARG A 59 -2.15 -5.18 13.46
N VAL A 60 -2.18 -6.16 12.55
CA VAL A 60 -2.65 -7.52 12.84
C VAL A 60 -1.47 -8.46 12.73
N TYR A 61 -1.23 -9.25 13.77
CA TYR A 61 -0.19 -10.27 13.82
C TYR A 61 -0.83 -11.66 13.82
N HIS A 62 -0.21 -12.61 13.12
CA HIS A 62 -0.63 -14.02 13.14
C HIS A 62 -0.14 -14.75 14.38
N GLN A 63 0.91 -14.22 15.01
CA GLN A 63 1.53 -14.77 16.21
C GLN A 63 2.09 -13.64 17.09
N VAL A 64 1.96 -13.77 18.39
CA VAL A 64 2.53 -12.83 19.36
C VAL A 64 4.05 -12.77 19.22
N GLY A 65 4.60 -11.56 19.20
CA GLY A 65 6.04 -11.33 19.09
C GLY A 65 6.63 -11.46 17.69
N PHE A 66 5.79 -11.69 16.64
CA PHE A 66 6.30 -11.67 15.28
C PHE A 66 6.71 -10.25 14.84
N THR A 67 7.77 -10.15 14.03
CA THR A 67 8.38 -8.86 13.69
C THR A 67 7.48 -8.00 12.81
N ASP A 68 6.92 -8.61 11.76
CA ASP A 68 6.13 -7.87 10.76
C ASP A 68 4.64 -8.24 10.88
N PRO A 69 3.72 -7.26 10.91
CA PRO A 69 2.30 -7.58 10.90
C PRO A 69 1.90 -8.25 9.57
N VAL A 70 0.97 -9.19 9.62
CA VAL A 70 0.36 -9.79 8.42
C VAL A 70 -0.57 -8.80 7.71
N LEU A 71 -1.14 -7.85 8.46
CA LEU A 71 -1.87 -6.70 7.95
C LEU A 71 -1.43 -5.44 8.70
N TYR A 72 -1.04 -4.41 7.96
CA TYR A 72 -0.85 -3.06 8.48
C TYR A 72 -1.75 -2.11 7.70
N ALA A 73 -2.42 -1.22 8.40
CA ALA A 73 -3.21 -0.15 7.80
C ALA A 73 -2.98 1.17 8.54
N HIS A 74 -2.80 2.23 7.77
CA HIS A 74 -2.73 3.60 8.27
C HIS A 74 -3.82 4.42 7.59
N LEU A 75 -4.77 4.90 8.37
CA LEU A 75 -5.94 5.63 7.91
C LEU A 75 -5.97 7.01 8.53
N THR A 76 -6.48 7.97 7.78
CA THR A 76 -6.75 9.33 8.27
C THR A 76 -8.07 9.87 7.72
N ASP A 77 -8.60 10.91 8.35
CA ASP A 77 -9.72 11.68 7.80
C ASP A 77 -9.20 12.73 6.81
N THR A 78 -9.89 12.91 5.69
CA THR A 78 -9.72 14.08 4.85
C THR A 78 -10.33 15.32 5.52
N MET A 79 -10.03 16.52 5.01
CA MET A 79 -10.64 17.76 5.50
C MET A 79 -12.19 17.72 5.46
N ASN A 80 -12.78 16.96 4.54
CA ASN A 80 -14.22 16.80 4.39
C ASN A 80 -14.77 15.59 5.19
N GLY A 81 -13.96 14.98 6.05
CA GLY A 81 -14.35 13.85 6.90
C GLY A 81 -14.49 12.51 6.18
N GLN A 82 -13.99 12.37 4.96
CA GLN A 82 -13.91 11.10 4.25
C GLN A 82 -12.67 10.32 4.67
N ILE A 83 -12.68 9.02 4.50
CA ILE A 83 -11.55 8.17 4.88
C ILE A 83 -10.48 8.19 3.79
N HIS A 84 -9.23 8.38 4.21
CA HIS A 84 -8.04 8.31 3.36
C HIS A 84 -7.10 7.22 3.87
N VAL A 85 -6.79 6.25 3.02
CA VAL A 85 -5.82 5.18 3.29
C VAL A 85 -4.44 5.68 2.87
N LEU A 86 -3.59 5.96 3.85
CA LEU A 86 -2.20 6.40 3.62
C LEU A 86 -1.28 5.21 3.31
N LEU A 87 -1.53 4.07 3.96
CA LEU A 87 -0.75 2.85 3.74
C LEU A 87 -1.59 1.62 4.07
N TYR A 88 -1.48 0.59 3.23
CA TYR A 88 -2.09 -0.71 3.46
C TYR A 88 -1.13 -1.81 2.99
N ILE A 89 -0.74 -2.69 3.90
CA ILE A 89 0.25 -3.74 3.65
C ILE A 89 -0.33 -5.09 4.06
N LEU A 90 -0.11 -6.09 3.21
CA LEU A 90 -0.41 -7.50 3.48
C LEU A 90 0.89 -8.29 3.31
N ASN A 91 1.47 -8.75 4.41
CA ASN A 91 2.72 -9.52 4.42
C ASN A 91 2.45 -11.00 4.58
N ASP A 92 3.14 -11.82 3.78
CA ASP A 92 3.21 -13.26 4.00
C ASP A 92 4.30 -13.55 5.04
N PRO A 93 3.95 -14.00 6.26
CA PRO A 93 4.93 -14.27 7.32
C PRO A 93 5.86 -15.45 6.98
N GLU A 94 5.45 -16.35 6.09
CA GLU A 94 6.25 -17.50 5.65
C GLU A 94 7.25 -17.12 4.55
N ALA A 95 7.07 -15.97 3.88
CA ALA A 95 7.98 -15.50 2.85
C ALA A 95 9.27 -14.93 3.47
N PRO A 96 10.42 -15.05 2.79
CA PRO A 96 11.67 -14.42 3.23
C PRO A 96 11.49 -12.91 3.45
N ARG A 97 12.16 -12.40 4.49
CA ARG A 97 12.23 -10.96 4.77
C ARG A 97 13.44 -10.34 4.09
N PHE A 98 13.24 -9.15 3.52
CA PHE A 98 14.29 -8.30 2.98
C PHE A 98 14.32 -6.98 3.74
N ASP A 99 15.50 -6.59 4.24
CA ASP A 99 15.67 -5.41 5.10
C ASP A 99 15.74 -4.10 4.30
N VAL A 100 14.78 -3.90 3.37
CA VAL A 100 14.67 -2.67 2.56
C VAL A 100 14.26 -1.46 3.41
N ASP A 101 13.66 -1.69 4.57
CA ASP A 101 13.24 -0.70 5.55
C ASP A 101 14.32 -0.38 6.60
N ARG A 102 15.44 -1.11 6.59
CA ARG A 102 16.52 -1.00 7.58
C ARG A 102 17.90 -0.96 6.92
N MET A 103 18.77 -0.16 7.47
CA MET A 103 20.19 -0.18 7.14
C MET A 103 20.89 -1.37 7.83
N PRO A 104 22.11 -1.76 7.41
CA PRO A 104 22.87 -2.83 8.06
C PRO A 104 23.15 -2.60 9.56
N ASP A 105 23.15 -1.35 10.00
CA ASP A 105 23.29 -0.95 11.41
C ASP A 105 21.97 -1.00 12.20
N GLY A 106 20.86 -1.44 11.55
CA GLY A 106 19.53 -1.52 12.12
C GLY A 106 18.74 -0.20 12.13
N SER A 107 19.34 0.92 11.71
CA SER A 107 18.63 2.20 11.59
C SER A 107 17.61 2.17 10.43
N PRO A 108 16.49 2.93 10.51
CA PRO A 108 15.50 2.95 9.44
C PRO A 108 16.02 3.64 8.18
N THR A 109 15.62 3.15 6.99
CA THR A 109 15.97 3.73 5.68
C THR A 109 15.18 5.00 5.35
N ARG A 110 14.23 5.44 6.20
CA ARG A 110 13.34 6.58 5.96
C ARG A 110 12.68 6.53 4.57
N PHE A 111 12.02 5.41 4.29
CA PHE A 111 11.28 5.14 3.04
C PHE A 111 12.16 5.17 1.76
N GLY A 112 13.47 4.96 1.88
CA GLY A 112 14.38 4.88 0.75
C GLY A 112 14.68 6.23 0.07
N THR A 113 14.25 7.36 0.64
CA THR A 113 14.48 8.69 0.03
C THR A 113 15.82 9.31 0.40
N LEU A 114 16.26 9.14 1.66
CA LEU A 114 17.51 9.73 2.16
C LEU A 114 18.61 8.69 2.43
N LYS A 115 18.20 7.47 2.81
CA LYS A 115 19.09 6.35 3.04
C LYS A 115 18.46 5.11 2.44
N ARG A 116 19.20 4.39 1.62
CA ARG A 116 18.77 3.16 0.95
C ARG A 116 19.69 2.01 1.32
N ASN A 117 19.13 0.85 1.60
CA ASN A 117 19.87 -0.39 1.72
C ASN A 117 19.89 -1.07 0.32
N LEU A 118 20.79 -0.61 -0.55
CA LEU A 118 20.85 -1.05 -1.95
C LEU A 118 21.02 -2.56 -2.11
N GLU A 119 21.78 -3.20 -1.21
CA GLU A 119 21.98 -4.65 -1.24
C GLU A 119 20.65 -5.39 -0.96
N ALA A 120 19.93 -4.97 0.08
CA ALA A 120 18.61 -5.54 0.41
C ALA A 120 17.59 -5.27 -0.69
N GLU A 121 17.57 -4.06 -1.28
CA GLU A 121 16.68 -3.71 -2.39
C GLU A 121 16.96 -4.56 -3.64
N GLN A 122 18.23 -4.77 -4.00
CA GLN A 122 18.59 -5.64 -5.11
C GLN A 122 18.18 -7.09 -4.85
N ALA A 123 18.38 -7.59 -3.62
CA ALA A 123 17.95 -8.93 -3.24
C ALA A 123 16.41 -9.08 -3.32
N ALA A 124 15.66 -8.09 -2.83
CA ALA A 124 14.21 -8.03 -2.93
C ALA A 124 13.74 -8.00 -4.40
N MET A 125 14.35 -7.15 -5.24
CA MET A 125 14.04 -7.05 -6.67
C MET A 125 14.25 -8.39 -7.39
N ARG A 126 15.39 -9.06 -7.17
CA ARG A 126 15.71 -10.38 -7.76
C ARG A 126 14.72 -11.46 -7.30
N SER A 127 14.18 -11.34 -6.08
CA SER A 127 13.18 -12.25 -5.52
C SER A 127 11.75 -11.92 -5.98
N GLY A 128 11.58 -10.97 -6.90
CA GLY A 128 10.29 -10.63 -7.50
C GLY A 128 9.46 -9.63 -6.68
N LEU A 129 10.02 -8.98 -5.66
CA LEU A 129 9.34 -7.93 -4.90
C LEU A 129 9.38 -6.60 -5.65
N ALA A 130 8.41 -5.73 -5.37
CA ALA A 130 8.40 -4.34 -5.80
C ALA A 130 9.04 -3.44 -4.73
N PRO A 131 9.38 -2.17 -5.05
CA PRO A 131 9.93 -1.23 -4.07
C PRO A 131 9.05 -1.10 -2.82
N GLY A 132 9.69 -0.98 -1.65
CA GLY A 132 9.00 -0.82 -0.37
C GLY A 132 8.44 -2.12 0.23
N GLN A 133 8.47 -3.24 -0.48
CA GLN A 133 8.04 -4.52 0.06
C GLN A 133 9.15 -5.19 0.86
N VAL A 134 8.90 -5.44 2.15
CA VAL A 134 9.81 -6.22 3.03
C VAL A 134 9.62 -7.73 2.87
N ARG A 135 8.45 -8.16 2.42
CA ARG A 135 8.06 -9.56 2.16
C ARG A 135 7.12 -9.64 0.97
N ARG A 136 6.94 -10.83 0.42
CA ARG A 136 5.86 -11.10 -0.54
C ARG A 136 4.52 -10.83 0.10
N GLY A 137 3.58 -10.27 -0.67
CA GLY A 137 2.20 -10.06 -0.24
C GLY A 137 1.38 -11.35 -0.23
N LEU A 138 0.35 -11.39 0.62
CA LEU A 138 -0.56 -12.53 0.80
C LEU A 138 -1.51 -12.81 -0.37
N ARG A 139 -1.56 -11.95 -1.40
CA ARG A 139 -2.54 -12.00 -2.52
C ARG A 139 -4.00 -11.89 -2.05
N LEU A 140 -4.23 -11.23 -0.94
CA LEU A 140 -5.56 -11.01 -0.35
C LEU A 140 -6.10 -9.60 -0.61
N LEU A 141 -5.57 -8.87 -1.61
CA LEU A 141 -5.99 -7.49 -1.84
C LEU A 141 -7.46 -7.39 -2.28
N GLN A 142 -7.97 -8.36 -3.05
CA GLN A 142 -9.38 -8.39 -3.45
C GLN A 142 -10.32 -8.54 -2.25
N PRO A 143 -10.22 -9.57 -1.39
CA PRO A 143 -11.04 -9.66 -0.18
C PRO A 143 -10.80 -8.50 0.78
N ALA A 144 -9.58 -7.97 0.86
CA ALA A 144 -9.27 -6.79 1.66
C ALA A 144 -10.03 -5.55 1.17
N THR A 145 -10.09 -5.32 -0.14
CA THR A 145 -10.87 -4.23 -0.74
C THR A 145 -12.35 -4.40 -0.44
N ALA A 146 -12.90 -5.62 -0.57
CA ALA A 146 -14.29 -5.89 -0.26
C ALA A 146 -14.64 -5.65 1.21
N ALA A 147 -13.80 -6.11 2.14
CA ALA A 147 -13.98 -5.85 3.58
C ALA A 147 -13.89 -4.37 3.90
N PHE A 148 -12.95 -3.65 3.26
CA PHE A 148 -12.81 -2.22 3.43
C PHE A 148 -14.01 -1.44 2.88
N GLU A 149 -14.57 -1.82 1.73
CA GLU A 149 -15.81 -1.22 1.19
C GLU A 149 -17.00 -1.42 2.14
N GLN A 150 -17.14 -2.59 2.79
CA GLN A 150 -18.15 -2.82 3.81
C GLN A 150 -17.93 -1.92 5.03
N PHE A 151 -16.69 -1.76 5.47
CA PHE A 151 -16.35 -0.83 6.55
C PHE A 151 -16.74 0.60 6.19
N ILE A 152 -16.37 1.11 5.01
CA ILE A 152 -16.70 2.44 4.50
C ILE A 152 -18.21 2.66 4.47
N THR A 153 -18.98 1.69 3.95
CA THR A 153 -20.44 1.72 3.94
C THR A 153 -21.02 1.78 5.35
N SER A 154 -20.43 1.04 6.30
CA SER A 154 -20.90 1.02 7.70
C SER A 154 -20.69 2.36 8.42
N LEU A 155 -19.80 3.21 7.93
CA LEU A 155 -19.57 4.58 8.39
C LEU A 155 -20.46 5.62 7.67
N GLY A 156 -21.26 5.19 6.68
CA GLY A 156 -22.13 6.07 5.90
C GLY A 156 -21.46 6.74 4.70
N HIS A 157 -20.31 6.26 4.27
CA HIS A 157 -19.62 6.76 3.07
C HIS A 157 -19.86 5.85 1.86
N ASP A 158 -19.82 6.44 0.66
CA ASP A 158 -19.92 5.77 -0.63
C ASP A 158 -18.60 5.74 -1.38
N MET A 159 -17.54 6.37 -0.83
CA MET A 159 -16.21 6.44 -1.40
C MET A 159 -15.13 6.66 -0.35
N TYR A 160 -13.90 6.32 -0.73
CA TYR A 160 -12.69 6.56 0.06
C TYR A 160 -11.49 6.85 -0.83
N PHE A 161 -10.43 7.42 -0.25
CA PHE A 161 -9.22 7.81 -0.95
C PHE A 161 -8.05 6.89 -0.58
N VAL A 162 -7.10 6.78 -1.51
CA VAL A 162 -5.83 6.09 -1.31
C VAL A 162 -4.69 6.92 -1.91
N GLU A 163 -3.51 6.82 -1.31
CA GLU A 163 -2.28 7.42 -1.82
C GLU A 163 -1.29 6.32 -2.22
N PRO A 164 -1.09 6.08 -3.53
CA PRO A 164 -0.10 5.13 -3.98
C PRO A 164 1.32 5.69 -3.79
N LEU A 165 2.07 5.13 -2.83
CA LEU A 165 3.44 5.57 -2.52
C LEU A 165 4.45 5.24 -3.61
N TYR A 166 4.15 4.25 -4.47
CA TYR A 166 5.00 3.81 -5.57
C TYR A 166 4.20 3.65 -6.85
N TYR A 167 4.86 3.77 -7.99
CA TYR A 167 4.25 3.62 -9.32
C TYR A 167 3.41 2.34 -9.46
N HIS A 168 3.96 1.19 -9.04
CA HIS A 168 3.24 -0.07 -9.12
C HIS A 168 1.97 -0.10 -8.26
N ASN A 169 1.92 0.63 -7.12
CA ASN A 169 0.71 0.70 -6.31
C ASN A 169 -0.44 1.37 -7.06
N ALA A 170 -0.17 2.45 -7.80
CA ALA A 170 -1.18 3.10 -8.62
C ALA A 170 -1.76 2.14 -9.67
N VAL A 171 -0.89 1.38 -10.36
CA VAL A 171 -1.32 0.39 -11.37
C VAL A 171 -2.10 -0.76 -10.73
N ILE A 172 -1.71 -1.22 -9.53
CA ILE A 172 -2.47 -2.21 -8.77
C ILE A 172 -3.88 -1.65 -8.48
N PHE A 173 -3.99 -0.45 -7.95
CA PHE A 173 -5.28 0.16 -7.63
C PHE A 173 -6.18 0.31 -8.87
N GLU A 174 -5.64 0.66 -10.05
CA GLU A 174 -6.42 0.63 -11.31
C GLU A 174 -7.08 -0.74 -11.54
N ARG A 175 -6.33 -1.84 -11.36
CA ARG A 175 -6.84 -3.21 -11.55
C ARG A 175 -7.94 -3.57 -10.55
N TYR A 176 -7.96 -2.90 -9.39
CA TYR A 176 -9.02 -3.05 -8.38
C TYR A 176 -10.14 -2.01 -8.52
N GLY A 177 -10.17 -1.30 -9.66
CA GLY A 177 -11.27 -0.41 -10.05
C GLY A 177 -11.24 0.96 -9.40
N PHE A 178 -10.08 1.43 -8.95
CA PHE A 178 -9.89 2.80 -8.48
C PHE A 178 -9.79 3.77 -9.65
N ALA A 179 -10.23 5.01 -9.42
CA ALA A 179 -10.06 6.14 -10.32
C ALA A 179 -9.04 7.14 -9.76
N TYR A 180 -8.49 7.97 -10.61
CA TYR A 180 -7.61 9.07 -10.21
C TYR A 180 -8.42 10.29 -9.79
N GLN A 181 -8.13 10.83 -8.62
CA GLN A 181 -8.45 12.19 -8.26
C GLN A 181 -7.40 13.14 -8.87
N MET A 182 -6.13 12.75 -8.77
CA MET A 182 -4.98 13.49 -9.28
C MET A 182 -3.91 12.53 -9.81
N GLY A 183 -3.08 12.99 -10.77
CA GLY A 183 -1.92 12.24 -11.23
C GLY A 183 -2.14 11.33 -12.44
N LYS A 184 -3.35 11.19 -12.99
CA LYS A 184 -3.60 10.34 -14.18
C LYS A 184 -2.69 10.69 -15.35
N ARG A 185 -2.59 11.98 -15.71
CA ARG A 185 -1.73 12.46 -16.82
C ARG A 185 -0.26 12.18 -16.55
N ARG A 186 0.19 12.25 -15.29
CA ARG A 186 1.54 11.87 -14.90
C ARG A 186 1.81 10.38 -15.13
N MET A 187 0.88 9.51 -14.76
CA MET A 187 0.99 8.07 -15.04
C MET A 187 1.04 7.76 -16.53
N GLU A 188 0.19 8.43 -17.34
CA GLU A 188 0.19 8.31 -18.79
C GLU A 188 1.51 8.81 -19.41
N ALA A 189 2.05 9.93 -18.93
CA ALA A 189 3.35 10.46 -19.36
C ALA A 189 4.52 9.52 -19.02
N ILE A 190 4.53 8.95 -17.80
CA ILE A 190 5.51 7.94 -17.39
C ILE A 190 5.41 6.73 -18.32
N HIS A 191 4.20 6.23 -18.60
CA HIS A 191 4.01 5.11 -19.49
C HIS A 191 4.56 5.41 -20.90
N ALA A 192 4.23 6.58 -21.47
CA ALA A 192 4.74 7.02 -22.77
C ALA A 192 6.26 7.14 -22.79
N GLY A 193 6.88 7.63 -21.70
CA GLY A 193 8.33 7.72 -21.57
C GLY A 193 9.07 6.37 -21.64
N PHE A 194 8.42 5.28 -21.23
CA PHE A 194 8.96 3.93 -21.33
C PHE A 194 8.66 3.22 -22.67
N GLN A 195 7.86 3.81 -23.56
CA GLN A 195 7.57 3.25 -24.88
C GLN A 195 8.76 3.40 -25.83
N GLU A 196 8.68 2.77 -27.00
CA GLU A 196 9.70 2.88 -28.04
C GLU A 196 9.90 4.36 -28.46
N GLY A 197 11.16 4.80 -28.46
CA GLY A 197 11.52 6.19 -28.70
C GLY A 197 11.27 7.15 -27.53
N GLY A 198 10.74 6.66 -26.41
CA GLY A 198 10.50 7.47 -25.21
C GLY A 198 11.78 7.77 -24.42
N GLU A 199 11.81 8.90 -23.73
CA GLU A 199 12.99 9.39 -23.00
C GLU A 199 13.40 8.45 -21.85
N LEU A 200 12.45 7.94 -21.07
CA LEU A 200 12.74 7.05 -19.94
C LEU A 200 13.30 5.71 -20.42
N ARG A 201 12.86 5.23 -21.60
CA ARG A 201 13.43 4.03 -22.19
C ARG A 201 14.90 4.22 -22.58
N GLY A 202 15.27 5.39 -23.08
CA GLY A 202 16.65 5.72 -23.39
C GLY A 202 17.58 5.81 -22.16
N ARG A 203 17.00 5.96 -20.97
CA ARG A 203 17.73 5.99 -19.70
C ARG A 203 17.88 4.60 -19.04
N LEU A 204 17.36 3.55 -19.65
CA LEU A 204 17.54 2.15 -19.23
C LEU A 204 18.83 1.61 -19.87
N ASP A 205 19.96 1.95 -19.28
CA ASP A 205 21.30 1.82 -19.85
C ASP A 205 22.17 0.72 -19.19
N ASP A 206 21.54 -0.14 -18.35
CA ASP A 206 22.21 -1.16 -17.54
C ASP A 206 23.32 -0.62 -16.62
N SER A 207 23.38 0.69 -16.35
CA SER A 207 24.37 1.30 -15.45
C SER A 207 24.31 0.74 -14.02
N ASN A 208 23.15 0.23 -13.64
CA ASN A 208 22.93 -0.49 -12.38
C ASN A 208 21.73 -1.45 -12.51
N PRO A 209 21.53 -2.40 -11.58
CA PRO A 209 20.47 -3.41 -11.67
C PRO A 209 19.04 -2.84 -11.78
N PHE A 210 18.79 -1.60 -11.32
CA PHE A 210 17.46 -0.97 -11.39
C PHE A 210 17.21 -0.29 -12.76
N ARG A 211 18.22 -0.20 -13.63
CA ARG A 211 18.17 0.45 -14.95
C ARG A 211 18.18 -0.57 -16.10
N SER A 212 17.77 -1.81 -15.82
CA SER A 212 17.69 -2.84 -16.86
C SER A 212 16.70 -2.46 -17.98
N PRO A 213 17.05 -2.68 -19.26
CA PRO A 213 16.14 -2.51 -20.41
C PRO A 213 14.82 -3.28 -20.29
N GLU A 214 14.79 -4.38 -19.54
CA GLU A 214 13.56 -5.15 -19.25
C GLU A 214 12.50 -4.31 -18.51
N ALA A 215 12.92 -3.27 -17.80
CA ALA A 215 11.99 -2.35 -17.13
C ALA A 215 11.04 -1.67 -18.11
N ALA A 216 11.37 -1.54 -19.38
CA ALA A 216 10.48 -0.95 -20.39
C ALA A 216 9.11 -1.65 -20.50
N ASN A 217 9.02 -2.94 -20.20
CA ASN A 217 7.79 -3.73 -20.36
C ASN A 217 7.23 -4.29 -19.04
N SER A 218 7.93 -4.12 -17.91
CA SER A 218 7.51 -4.65 -16.61
C SER A 218 7.14 -3.53 -15.65
N ILE A 219 5.88 -3.51 -15.16
CA ILE A 219 5.39 -2.56 -14.16
C ILE A 219 6.26 -2.58 -12.91
N ARG A 220 6.63 -3.76 -12.45
CA ARG A 220 7.47 -3.96 -11.27
C ARG A 220 8.88 -3.38 -11.45
N LEU A 221 9.53 -3.67 -12.57
CA LEU A 221 10.88 -3.16 -12.86
C LEU A 221 10.85 -1.66 -13.15
N ARG A 222 9.82 -1.12 -13.84
CA ARG A 222 9.61 0.34 -13.95
C ARG A 222 9.55 0.99 -12.58
N SER A 223 8.82 0.38 -11.65
CA SER A 223 8.72 0.92 -10.30
C SER A 223 10.07 0.96 -9.60
N TRP A 224 10.94 -0.02 -9.81
CA TRP A 224 12.31 0.00 -9.31
C TRP A 224 13.16 1.09 -9.98
N ALA A 225 13.07 1.26 -11.30
CA ALA A 225 13.78 2.33 -12.00
C ALA A 225 13.31 3.72 -11.53
N ILE A 226 12.01 3.89 -11.29
CA ILE A 226 11.43 5.13 -10.74
C ILE A 226 11.93 5.37 -9.32
N HIS A 227 11.91 4.35 -8.47
CA HIS A 227 12.46 4.42 -7.11
C HIS A 227 13.97 4.74 -7.11
N ASP A 228 14.69 4.33 -8.13
CA ASP A 228 16.10 4.65 -8.36
C ASP A 228 16.31 6.04 -9.02
N GLY A 229 15.26 6.84 -9.14
CA GLY A 229 15.33 8.24 -9.58
C GLY A 229 15.37 8.44 -11.10
N ILE A 230 14.86 7.52 -11.94
CA ILE A 230 14.83 7.70 -13.41
C ILE A 230 13.99 8.90 -13.86
N LEU A 231 13.07 9.40 -13.01
CA LEU A 231 12.21 10.54 -13.31
C LEU A 231 12.89 11.89 -13.01
N ASP A 232 14.08 11.93 -12.41
CA ASP A 232 14.75 13.12 -11.86
C ASP A 232 13.96 13.85 -10.76
N GLU A 233 12.80 13.35 -10.39
CA GLU A 233 11.93 13.86 -9.32
C GLU A 233 11.27 12.69 -8.56
N PRO A 234 10.87 12.88 -7.31
CA PRO A 234 10.14 11.86 -6.56
C PRO A 234 8.80 11.50 -7.22
N PHE A 235 8.40 10.23 -7.09
CA PHE A 235 7.05 9.80 -7.45
C PHE A 235 6.06 10.29 -6.40
N THR A 236 5.39 11.41 -6.68
CA THR A 236 4.42 12.09 -5.81
C THR A 236 3.22 12.55 -6.62
N ASP A 237 2.27 13.24 -5.99
CA ASP A 237 1.12 13.89 -6.64
C ASP A 237 0.19 12.93 -7.39
N VAL A 238 0.07 11.71 -6.87
CA VAL A 238 -0.90 10.72 -7.34
C VAL A 238 -1.83 10.39 -6.18
N THR A 239 -3.11 10.73 -6.34
CA THR A 239 -4.17 10.38 -5.39
C THR A 239 -5.29 9.68 -6.14
N MET A 240 -5.77 8.59 -5.58
CA MET A 240 -6.83 7.79 -6.18
C MET A 240 -8.00 7.65 -5.22
N TYR A 241 -9.16 7.33 -5.77
CA TYR A 241 -10.36 7.06 -4.99
C TYR A 241 -11.10 5.82 -5.49
N LYS A 242 -11.84 5.20 -4.61
CA LYS A 242 -12.72 4.08 -4.93
C LYS A 242 -14.15 4.43 -4.52
N ARG A 243 -15.09 4.33 -5.48
CA ARG A 243 -16.52 4.30 -5.15
C ARG A 243 -16.92 2.89 -4.81
N VAL A 244 -17.62 2.73 -3.71
CA VAL A 244 -18.10 1.43 -3.23
C VAL A 244 -18.92 0.71 -4.32
N GLY A 245 -18.63 -0.54 -4.54
CA GLY A 245 -19.34 -1.41 -5.48
C GLY A 245 -19.15 -1.07 -6.97
N THR A 246 -18.23 -0.16 -7.33
CA THR A 246 -18.01 0.23 -8.73
C THR A 246 -16.58 -0.04 -9.19
N SER A 247 -16.38 -0.13 -10.51
CA SER A 247 -15.05 -0.15 -11.12
C SER A 247 -14.92 1.01 -12.11
N ALA A 248 -13.84 1.78 -11.98
CA ALA A 248 -13.57 2.90 -12.87
C ALA A 248 -13.05 2.47 -14.26
N ASN A 249 -12.60 1.21 -14.40
CA ASN A 249 -12.04 0.66 -15.63
C ASN A 249 -10.95 1.54 -16.27
N VAL A 250 -10.09 2.14 -15.43
CA VAL A 250 -8.96 2.95 -15.86
C VAL A 250 -7.75 2.03 -16.06
N SER A 251 -6.97 2.29 -17.11
CA SER A 251 -5.66 1.69 -17.32
C SER A 251 -4.72 2.73 -17.93
N THR A 252 -3.67 3.08 -17.23
CA THR A 252 -2.62 4.01 -17.71
C THR A 252 -1.41 3.28 -18.27
N THR A 253 -1.40 1.93 -18.20
CA THR A 253 -0.26 1.09 -18.59
C THR A 253 -0.68 -0.05 -19.53
N PRO A 254 -1.39 0.23 -20.65
CA PRO A 254 -1.84 -0.82 -21.55
C PRO A 254 -0.63 -1.60 -22.12
N GLY A 255 -0.76 -2.92 -22.20
CA GLY A 255 0.27 -3.79 -22.76
C GLY A 255 1.51 -4.04 -21.87
N CYS A 256 1.54 -3.52 -20.61
CA CYS A 256 2.61 -3.83 -19.69
C CYS A 256 2.29 -5.03 -18.81
N GLU A 257 3.29 -5.86 -18.60
CA GLU A 257 3.25 -7.02 -17.70
C GLU A 257 3.60 -6.62 -16.26
N TRP A 258 3.28 -7.52 -15.32
CA TRP A 258 3.64 -7.34 -13.91
C TRP A 258 5.13 -7.53 -13.67
#